data_700c3006e9779426fbb8a1f8501aac95
#
_entry.id   700c3006e9779426fbb8a1f8501aac95
#
_cell.length_a   1.000
_cell.length_b   1.000
_cell.length_c   1.000
_cell.angle_alpha   90.00
_cell.angle_beta   90.00
_cell.angle_gamma   90.00
#
_symmetry.space_group_name_H-M   'P 1'
#
loop_
_entity.id
_entity.type
_entity.pdbx_description
1 polymer ?
#
loop_
_entity_poly.entity_id
_entity_poly.type
_entity_poly.pdbx_seq_one_letter_code
_entity_poly.pdbx_strand_id
1 'polypeptide(L)'
;MKLLADEGVDAAIVALVREDGHDVVYVAELSPGITDEAVLELANGDERVLLTVDKDFGELVYRLRKVAYGVLLVRLSGLASPRKANAVLESVREHGAEMAGAFTVVSPGLVRIRPPL
;
A
#
# COMPACT_ATOMS: atom_id res chain seq x y z
N MET A 1 -2.77 5.12 10.65
CA MET A 1 -3.39 4.16 9.71
C MET A 1 -2.61 2.85 9.73
N LYS A 2 -3.26 1.74 9.45
CA LYS A 2 -2.61 0.42 9.44
C LYS A 2 -2.40 -0.03 7.99
N LEU A 3 -1.17 -0.33 7.63
CA LEU A 3 -0.77 -0.71 6.27
C LEU A 3 0.03 -2.02 6.30
N LEU A 4 -0.08 -2.78 5.22
CA LEU A 4 0.81 -3.90 4.94
C LEU A 4 1.54 -3.59 3.64
N ALA A 5 2.85 -3.36 3.73
CA ALA A 5 3.67 -3.07 2.55
C ALA A 5 4.21 -4.38 1.97
N ASP A 6 3.88 -4.63 0.71
CA ASP A 6 4.37 -5.78 -0.04
C ASP A 6 5.90 -5.69 -0.21
N GLU A 7 6.52 -6.83 -0.43
CA GLU A 7 8.00 -6.96 -0.48
C GLU A 7 8.65 -6.05 -1.52
N GLY A 8 7.98 -5.76 -2.63
CA GLY A 8 8.50 -4.88 -3.69
C GLY A 8 8.44 -3.38 -3.38
N VAL A 9 7.84 -2.99 -2.26
CA VAL A 9 7.75 -1.58 -1.88
C VAL A 9 9.12 -1.08 -1.41
N ASP A 10 9.50 0.11 -1.88
CA ASP A 10 10.77 0.75 -1.52
C ASP A 10 10.86 0.95 0.00
N ALA A 11 11.96 0.54 0.60
CA ALA A 11 12.20 0.67 2.04
C ALA A 11 12.09 2.12 2.53
N ALA A 12 12.47 3.09 1.70
CA ALA A 12 12.37 4.51 2.05
C ALA A 12 10.90 4.94 2.25
N ILE A 13 9.98 4.37 1.49
CA ILE A 13 8.55 4.62 1.65
C ILE A 13 8.09 4.12 3.03
N VAL A 14 8.43 2.89 3.35
CA VAL A 14 8.06 2.27 4.63
C VAL A 14 8.62 3.07 5.81
N ALA A 15 9.90 3.44 5.73
CA ALA A 15 10.56 4.20 6.79
C ALA A 15 9.87 5.53 7.05
N LEU A 16 9.58 6.29 6.01
CA LEU A 16 8.98 7.61 6.16
C LEU A 16 7.54 7.54 6.68
N VAL A 17 6.75 6.58 6.19
CA VAL A 17 5.37 6.39 6.64
C VAL A 17 5.34 5.95 8.10
N ARG A 18 6.24 5.07 8.52
CA ARG A 18 6.39 4.67 9.94
C ARG A 18 6.77 5.85 10.81
N GLU A 19 7.69 6.68 10.34
CA GLU A 19 8.15 7.86 11.06
C GLU A 19 7.02 8.84 11.34
N ASP A 20 6.02 8.90 10.46
CA ASP A 20 4.83 9.74 10.62
C ASP A 20 3.80 9.12 11.58
N GLY A 21 4.09 8.00 12.21
CA GLY A 21 3.24 7.37 13.22
C GLY A 21 2.31 6.29 12.71
N HIS A 22 2.41 5.89 11.44
CA HIS A 22 1.57 4.84 10.89
C HIS A 22 2.12 3.44 11.23
N ASP A 23 1.21 2.51 11.43
CA ASP A 23 1.55 1.11 11.71
C ASP A 23 1.71 0.36 10.39
N VAL A 24 2.95 0.10 10.00
CA VAL A 24 3.27 -0.59 8.75
C VAL A 24 3.95 -1.92 9.03
N VAL A 25 3.30 -3.01 8.61
CA VAL A 25 3.96 -4.31 8.51
C VAL A 25 4.61 -4.38 7.13
N TYR A 26 5.90 -4.69 7.10
CA TYR A 26 6.66 -4.76 5.84
C TYR A 26 7.03 -6.21 5.55
N VAL A 27 6.49 -6.76 4.45
CA VAL A 27 6.69 -8.17 4.08
C VAL A 27 8.17 -8.51 3.91
N ALA A 28 8.98 -7.58 3.41
CA ALA A 28 10.42 -7.79 3.24
C ALA A 28 11.16 -8.07 4.56
N GLU A 29 10.58 -7.70 5.70
CA GLU A 29 11.14 -7.97 7.03
C GLU A 29 10.68 -9.30 7.61
N LEU A 30 9.75 -9.98 6.94
CA LEU A 30 9.24 -11.27 7.34
C LEU A 30 10.04 -12.39 6.69
N SER A 31 9.62 -13.65 6.87
CA SER A 31 10.31 -14.79 6.28
C SER A 31 10.35 -14.70 4.75
N PRO A 32 11.52 -14.96 4.12
CA PRO A 32 11.60 -14.99 2.66
C PRO A 32 10.62 -15.99 2.06
N GLY A 33 10.04 -15.65 0.89
CA GLY A 33 9.15 -16.55 0.17
C GLY A 33 7.75 -16.64 0.72
N ILE A 34 7.32 -15.69 1.54
CA ILE A 34 5.92 -15.61 1.98
C ILE A 34 5.00 -15.58 0.76
N THR A 35 3.95 -16.40 0.78
CA THR A 35 3.03 -16.52 -0.34
C THR A 35 2.07 -15.34 -0.44
N ASP A 36 1.47 -15.13 -1.63
CA ASP A 36 0.44 -14.11 -1.82
C ASP A 36 -0.76 -14.35 -0.89
N GLU A 37 -1.15 -15.63 -0.69
CA GLU A 37 -2.21 -15.98 0.24
C GLU A 37 -1.89 -15.54 1.66
N ALA A 38 -0.66 -15.74 2.11
CA ALA A 38 -0.23 -15.34 3.45
C ALA A 38 -0.23 -13.81 3.59
N VAL A 39 0.17 -13.09 2.53
CA VAL A 39 0.09 -11.61 2.50
C VAL A 39 -1.35 -11.15 2.67
N LEU A 40 -2.28 -11.77 1.94
CA LEU A 40 -3.70 -11.42 2.02
C LEU A 40 -4.30 -11.74 3.41
N GLU A 41 -3.91 -12.86 4.00
CA GLU A 41 -4.34 -13.21 5.36
C GLU A 41 -3.87 -12.18 6.37
N LEU A 42 -2.62 -11.72 6.26
CA LEU A 42 -2.09 -10.68 7.15
C LEU A 42 -2.85 -9.36 6.98
N ALA A 43 -3.09 -8.95 5.74
CA ALA A 43 -3.80 -7.71 5.45
C ALA A 43 -5.22 -7.75 6.03
N ASN A 44 -5.95 -8.82 5.80
CA ASN A 44 -7.34 -8.95 6.23
C ASN A 44 -7.48 -9.23 7.72
N GLY A 45 -6.64 -10.09 8.27
CA GLY A 45 -6.69 -10.44 9.69
C GLY A 45 -6.37 -9.27 10.60
N ASP A 46 -5.48 -8.39 10.16
CA ASP A 46 -5.05 -7.21 10.92
C ASP A 46 -5.74 -5.92 10.50
N GLU A 47 -6.69 -5.98 9.58
CA GLU A 47 -7.41 -4.80 9.08
C GLU A 47 -6.46 -3.76 8.47
N ARG A 48 -5.57 -4.20 7.60
CA ARG A 48 -4.56 -3.34 6.97
C ARG A 48 -4.86 -3.06 5.51
N VAL A 49 -4.58 -1.83 5.07
CA VAL A 49 -4.58 -1.47 3.65
C VAL A 49 -3.33 -2.08 3.01
N LEU A 50 -3.50 -2.75 1.89
CA LEU A 50 -2.39 -3.34 1.14
C LEU A 50 -1.67 -2.27 0.33
N LEU A 51 -0.41 -2.01 0.66
CA LEU A 51 0.46 -1.09 -0.06
C LEU A 51 1.34 -1.91 -1.01
N THR A 52 1.20 -1.70 -2.31
CA THR A 52 1.94 -2.49 -3.31
C THR A 52 2.37 -1.63 -4.49
N VAL A 53 3.42 -2.07 -5.18
CA VAL A 53 3.89 -1.49 -6.45
C VAL A 53 3.47 -2.36 -7.64
N ASP A 54 2.93 -3.55 -7.40
CA ASP A 54 2.50 -4.49 -8.43
C ASP A 54 1.07 -4.18 -8.86
N LYS A 55 0.94 -3.54 -10.04
CA LYS A 55 -0.36 -3.15 -10.59
C LYS A 55 -1.28 -4.35 -10.78
N ASP A 56 -0.76 -5.43 -11.37
CA ASP A 56 -1.59 -6.58 -11.70
C ASP A 56 -2.09 -7.30 -10.45
N PHE A 57 -1.23 -7.47 -9.48
CA PHE A 57 -1.61 -8.08 -8.20
C PHE A 57 -2.63 -7.20 -7.47
N GLY A 58 -2.36 -5.90 -7.34
CA GLY A 58 -3.26 -4.97 -6.67
C GLY A 58 -4.65 -4.91 -7.31
N GLU A 59 -4.70 -4.80 -8.65
CA GLU A 59 -5.95 -4.80 -9.41
C GLU A 59 -6.74 -6.10 -9.21
N LEU A 60 -6.03 -7.24 -9.28
CA LEU A 60 -6.66 -8.55 -9.19
C LEU A 60 -7.31 -8.77 -7.82
N VAL A 61 -6.56 -8.51 -6.74
CA VAL A 61 -7.06 -8.76 -5.38
C VAL A 61 -8.20 -7.81 -5.02
N TYR A 62 -8.17 -6.59 -5.56
CA TYR A 62 -9.25 -5.63 -5.35
C TYR A 62 -10.53 -6.08 -6.08
N ARG A 63 -10.43 -6.39 -7.38
CA ARG A 63 -11.58 -6.81 -8.18
C ARG A 63 -12.22 -8.10 -7.66
N LEU A 64 -11.41 -9.04 -7.20
CA LEU A 64 -11.91 -10.31 -6.65
C LEU A 64 -12.31 -10.21 -5.18
N ARG A 65 -12.26 -8.99 -4.60
CA ARG A 65 -12.60 -8.74 -3.20
C ARG A 65 -11.81 -9.60 -2.22
N LYS A 66 -10.54 -9.88 -2.56
CA LYS A 66 -9.64 -10.65 -1.69
C LYS A 66 -9.01 -9.78 -0.59
N VAL A 67 -9.09 -8.46 -0.73
CA VAL A 67 -8.68 -7.51 0.31
C VAL A 67 -9.91 -6.73 0.76
N ALA A 68 -10.13 -6.69 2.08
CA ALA A 68 -11.30 -6.04 2.66
C ALA A 68 -11.05 -4.55 2.99
N TYR A 69 -9.80 -4.19 3.28
CA TYR A 69 -9.47 -2.89 3.85
C TYR A 69 -8.82 -1.91 2.88
N GLY A 70 -8.78 -2.26 1.62
CA GLY A 70 -8.32 -1.39 0.54
C GLY A 70 -6.95 -1.72 0.00
N VAL A 71 -6.65 -1.11 -1.16
CA VAL A 71 -5.36 -1.23 -1.85
C VAL A 71 -4.82 0.17 -2.11
N LEU A 72 -3.55 0.37 -1.80
CA LEU A 72 -2.80 1.58 -2.15
C LEU A 72 -1.70 1.15 -3.14
N LEU A 73 -1.92 1.44 -4.41
CA LEU A 73 -0.99 1.11 -5.49
C LEU A 73 -0.07 2.30 -5.77
N VAL A 74 1.23 2.06 -5.67
CA VAL A 74 2.25 3.08 -5.92
C VAL A 74 2.78 2.94 -7.34
N ARG A 75 2.63 3.98 -8.15
CA ARG A 75 3.10 4.06 -9.53
C ARG A 75 4.01 5.27 -9.71
N LEU A 76 5.18 5.19 -9.10
CA LEU A 76 6.15 6.29 -9.01
C LEU A 76 7.52 5.88 -9.60
N SER A 77 7.54 4.87 -10.48
CA SER A 77 8.79 4.45 -11.13
C SER A 77 9.40 5.62 -11.87
N GLY A 78 10.72 5.71 -11.82
CA GLY A 78 11.46 6.84 -12.41
C GLY A 78 11.76 7.98 -11.43
N LEU A 79 11.05 8.05 -10.31
CA LEU A 79 11.39 9.01 -9.26
C LEU A 79 12.46 8.44 -8.32
N ALA A 80 13.28 9.33 -7.76
CA ALA A 80 14.22 8.95 -6.70
C ALA A 80 13.47 8.52 -5.44
N SER A 81 14.06 7.61 -4.65
CA SER A 81 13.43 7.08 -3.43
C SER A 81 12.90 8.13 -2.48
N PRO A 82 13.60 9.25 -2.18
CA PRO A 82 13.03 10.27 -1.30
C PRO A 82 11.75 10.91 -1.85
N ARG A 83 11.68 11.08 -3.17
CA ARG A 83 10.49 11.65 -3.81
C ARG A 83 9.31 10.69 -3.80
N LYS A 84 9.58 9.40 -4.00
CA LYS A 84 8.56 8.35 -3.86
C LYS A 84 7.99 8.34 -2.45
N ALA A 85 8.87 8.36 -1.45
CA ALA A 85 8.47 8.33 -0.05
C ALA A 85 7.61 9.55 0.32
N ASN A 86 8.00 10.74 -0.11
CA ASN A 86 7.22 11.96 0.13
C ASN A 86 5.86 11.92 -0.54
N ALA A 87 5.78 11.44 -1.78
CA ALA A 87 4.52 11.35 -2.51
C ALA A 87 3.53 10.39 -1.83
N VAL A 88 4.01 9.25 -1.35
CA VAL A 88 3.17 8.30 -0.61
C VAL A 88 2.73 8.89 0.72
N LEU A 89 3.64 9.50 1.47
CA LEU A 89 3.31 10.10 2.76
C LEU A 89 2.26 11.22 2.61
N GLU A 90 2.42 12.11 1.64
CA GLU A 90 1.44 13.17 1.38
C GLU A 90 0.06 12.59 1.06
N SER A 91 0.03 11.54 0.23
CA SER A 91 -1.22 10.87 -0.13
C SER A 91 -1.92 10.28 1.10
N VAL A 92 -1.17 9.63 1.98
CA VAL A 92 -1.70 9.06 3.21
C VAL A 92 -2.21 10.16 4.15
N ARG A 93 -1.49 11.25 4.28
CA ARG A 93 -1.91 12.39 5.12
C ARG A 93 -3.19 13.05 4.61
N GLU A 94 -3.28 13.27 3.30
CA GLU A 94 -4.40 14.00 2.70
C GLU A 94 -5.63 13.13 2.49
N HIS A 95 -5.44 11.85 2.15
CA HIS A 95 -6.52 10.97 1.70
C HIS A 95 -6.68 9.67 2.50
N GLY A 96 -5.92 9.51 3.58
CA GLY A 96 -5.94 8.25 4.34
C GLY A 96 -7.34 7.80 4.76
N ALA A 97 -8.19 8.74 5.16
CA ALA A 97 -9.56 8.43 5.58
C ALA A 97 -10.43 7.90 4.43
N GLU A 98 -10.08 8.21 3.18
CA GLU A 98 -10.83 7.78 2.00
C GLU A 98 -10.33 6.43 1.45
N MET A 99 -9.20 5.94 1.94
CA MET A 99 -8.55 4.73 1.43
C MET A 99 -9.19 3.44 1.93
N ALA A 100 -9.94 3.49 3.02
CA ALA A 100 -10.56 2.30 3.59
C ALA A 100 -11.52 1.64 2.59
N GLY A 101 -11.24 0.40 2.23
CA GLY A 101 -12.03 -0.36 1.27
C GLY A 101 -11.89 0.08 -0.18
N ALA A 102 -11.17 1.16 -0.45
CA ALA A 102 -11.01 1.75 -1.78
C ALA A 102 -9.77 1.21 -2.51
N PHE A 103 -9.71 1.49 -3.81
CA PHE A 103 -8.50 1.28 -4.62
C PHE A 103 -7.91 2.66 -4.92
N THR A 104 -6.76 2.94 -4.32
CA THR A 104 -6.07 4.21 -4.47
C THR A 104 -4.80 4.03 -5.29
N VAL A 105 -4.59 4.92 -6.25
CA VAL A 105 -3.38 4.93 -7.08
C VAL A 105 -2.65 6.25 -6.87
N VAL A 106 -1.38 6.16 -6.47
CA VAL A 106 -0.49 7.32 -6.34
C VAL A 106 0.44 7.33 -7.54
N SER A 107 0.34 8.38 -8.36
CA SER A 107 1.22 8.66 -9.49
C SER A 107 1.87 10.03 -9.30
N PRO A 108 2.88 10.41 -10.10
CA PRO A 108 3.47 11.74 -9.95
C PRO A 108 2.41 12.85 -10.10
N GLY A 109 2.23 13.65 -9.05
CA GLY A 109 1.28 14.76 -9.04
C GLY A 109 -0.19 14.38 -9.04
N LEU A 110 -0.54 13.11 -8.86
CA LEU A 110 -1.93 12.65 -8.98
C LEU A 110 -2.24 11.52 -8.01
N VAL A 111 -3.36 11.66 -7.29
CA VAL A 111 -3.94 10.59 -6.49
C VAL A 111 -5.34 10.30 -7.02
N ARG A 112 -5.58 9.04 -7.37
CA ARG A 112 -6.90 8.58 -7.83
C ARG A 112 -7.45 7.59 -6.83
N ILE A 113 -8.71 7.78 -6.44
CA ILE A 113 -9.37 6.90 -5.47
C ILE A 113 -10.64 6.34 -6.10
N ARG A 114 -10.68 5.02 -6.26
CA ARG A 114 -11.91 4.31 -6.66
C ARG A 114 -12.61 3.85 -5.39
N PRO A 115 -13.89 4.23 -5.18
CA PRO A 115 -14.60 3.87 -3.95
C PRO A 115 -14.76 2.36 -3.81
N PRO A 116 -15.17 1.87 -2.63
CA PRO A 116 -15.42 0.45 -2.40
C PRO A 116 -16.43 -0.12 -3.41
N LEU A 117 -16.16 -1.36 -3.80
CA LEU A 117 -17.04 -2.11 -4.72
C LEU A 117 -18.38 -2.48 -4.04
#